data_fc957f9e4b58d5353a145628c5d182e1
#
_entry.id   fc957f9e4b58d5353a145628c5d182e1
#
_cell.length_a   1.000
_cell.length_b   1.000
_cell.length_c   1.000
_cell.angle_alpha   90.00
_cell.angle_beta   90.00
_cell.angle_gamma   90.00
#
_symmetry.space_group_name_H-M   'P 1'
#
loop_
_entity.id
_entity.type
_entity.pdbx_description
1 polymer ?
#
loop_
_entity_poly.entity_id
_entity_poly.type
_entity_poly.pdbx_seq_one_letter_code
_entity_poly.pdbx_strand_id
1 'polypeptide(L)'
;MSDNGIDVGLIDPILQEFRDQKGAVIPILQRTQDLYGYLPEDAMHEISKRSGISISQLYGVATFYSQFNLEPRGKHIIQICDGTACHVKGAPKLVDAVEDEFNLKAGGSDSEFEYTLEIVYCLGSCGLAPIALVDGQVFGNTTADSLVENIKEVEI
;
A
#
# COMPACT_ATOMS: atom_id res chain seq x y z
N MET A 1 3.21 -23.77 -0.09
CA MET A 1 3.60 -23.58 -1.51
C MET A 1 2.60 -22.63 -2.14
N SER A 2 2.86 -21.35 -2.04
CA SER A 2 2.10 -20.34 -2.75
C SER A 2 2.82 -20.08 -4.06
N ASP A 3 2.36 -20.72 -5.10
CA ASP A 3 2.89 -20.55 -6.46
C ASP A 3 2.32 -19.23 -7.03
N ASN A 4 2.79 -18.12 -6.48
CA ASN A 4 2.39 -16.79 -6.94
C ASN A 4 3.19 -16.30 -8.15
N GLY A 5 3.95 -17.18 -8.80
CA GLY A 5 4.65 -16.85 -10.05
C GLY A 5 5.65 -15.68 -9.94
N ILE A 6 6.17 -15.42 -8.74
CA ILE A 6 7.11 -14.33 -8.50
C ILE A 6 8.50 -14.75 -8.95
N ASP A 7 9.09 -13.98 -9.83
CA ASP A 7 10.48 -14.18 -10.26
C ASP A 7 11.44 -13.62 -9.20
N VAL A 8 11.89 -14.49 -8.30
CA VAL A 8 12.85 -14.14 -7.25
C VAL A 8 14.24 -13.80 -7.79
N GLY A 9 14.54 -14.10 -9.04
CA GLY A 9 15.79 -13.70 -9.69
C GLY A 9 15.95 -12.19 -9.85
N LEU A 10 14.85 -11.46 -9.87
CA LEU A 10 14.84 -10.00 -9.95
C LEU A 10 15.39 -9.31 -8.70
N ILE A 11 15.59 -10.04 -7.61
CA ILE A 11 16.21 -9.54 -6.37
C ILE A 11 17.74 -9.42 -6.50
N ASP A 12 18.36 -10.13 -7.44
CA ASP A 12 19.82 -10.16 -7.61
C ASP A 12 20.48 -8.78 -7.69
N PRO A 13 20.01 -7.87 -8.54
CA PRO A 13 20.57 -6.51 -8.62
C PRO A 13 20.48 -5.75 -7.30
N ILE A 14 19.36 -5.94 -6.57
CA ILE A 14 19.15 -5.29 -5.27
C ILE A 14 20.17 -5.78 -4.25
N LEU A 15 20.37 -7.09 -4.14
CA LEU A 15 21.33 -7.65 -3.20
C LEU A 15 22.77 -7.31 -3.57
N GLN A 16 23.08 -7.16 -4.84
CA GLN A 16 24.40 -6.69 -5.29
C GLN A 16 24.65 -5.23 -4.94
N GLU A 17 23.66 -4.36 -5.14
CA GLU A 17 23.73 -2.93 -4.81
C GLU A 17 24.08 -2.70 -3.33
N PHE A 18 23.51 -3.51 -2.44
CA PHE A 18 23.64 -3.34 -0.98
C PHE A 18 24.58 -4.35 -0.31
N ARG A 19 25.36 -5.13 -1.07
CA ARG A 19 26.16 -6.27 -0.59
C ARG A 19 27.11 -5.93 0.56
N ASP A 20 27.75 -4.77 0.50
CA ASP A 20 28.77 -4.35 1.48
C ASP A 20 28.26 -3.24 2.41
N GLN A 21 26.97 -2.95 2.37
CA GLN A 21 26.39 -1.86 3.15
C GLN A 21 25.78 -2.38 4.45
N LYS A 22 26.38 -1.97 5.58
CA LYS A 22 25.81 -2.27 6.90
C LYS A 22 24.48 -1.54 7.11
N GLY A 23 23.49 -2.22 7.67
CA GLY A 23 22.20 -1.63 7.97
C GLY A 23 21.28 -1.45 6.76
N ALA A 24 21.54 -2.16 5.67
CA ALA A 24 20.80 -2.03 4.41
C ALA A 24 19.40 -2.68 4.41
N VAL A 25 18.88 -3.13 5.55
CA VAL A 25 17.57 -3.82 5.63
C VAL A 25 16.46 -2.95 5.05
N ILE A 26 16.34 -1.71 5.48
CA ILE A 26 15.29 -0.80 5.00
C ILE A 26 15.43 -0.53 3.49
N PRO A 27 16.58 -0.14 2.94
CA PRO A 27 16.73 0.06 1.50
C PRO A 27 16.43 -1.20 0.68
N ILE A 28 16.86 -2.37 1.14
CA ILE A 28 16.55 -3.65 0.45
C ILE A 28 15.06 -3.89 0.40
N LEU A 29 14.34 -3.71 1.51
CA LEU A 29 12.89 -3.86 1.55
C LEU A 29 12.17 -2.83 0.69
N GLN A 30 12.63 -1.57 0.69
CA GLN A 30 12.08 -0.53 -0.17
C GLN A 30 12.20 -0.89 -1.65
N ARG A 31 13.40 -1.28 -2.09
CA ARG A 31 13.63 -1.70 -3.48
C ARG A 31 12.83 -2.94 -3.86
N THR A 32 12.70 -3.88 -2.94
CA THR A 32 11.89 -5.09 -3.15
C THR A 32 10.42 -4.73 -3.30
N GLN A 33 9.91 -3.84 -2.46
CA GLN A 33 8.53 -3.37 -2.57
C GLN A 33 8.28 -2.56 -3.82
N ASP A 34 9.22 -1.71 -4.25
CA ASP A 34 9.13 -0.98 -5.52
C ASP A 34 9.05 -1.93 -6.73
N LEU A 35 9.74 -3.08 -6.64
CA LEU A 35 9.78 -4.08 -7.70
C LEU A 35 8.49 -4.89 -7.81
N TYR A 36 7.93 -5.33 -6.69
CA TYR A 36 6.77 -6.24 -6.66
C TYR A 36 5.45 -5.55 -6.24
N GLY A 37 5.51 -4.30 -5.79
CA GLY A 37 4.34 -3.56 -5.25
C GLY A 37 4.02 -3.89 -3.79
N TYR A 38 4.61 -4.95 -3.25
CA TYR A 38 4.52 -5.39 -1.86
C TYR A 38 5.75 -6.25 -1.52
N LEU A 39 5.81 -6.81 -0.31
CA LEU A 39 6.89 -7.70 0.12
C LEU A 39 6.44 -9.16 0.09
N PRO A 40 6.64 -9.88 -1.02
CA PRO A 40 6.27 -11.29 -1.12
C PRO A 40 7.05 -12.17 -0.15
N GLU A 41 6.39 -13.16 0.43
CA GLU A 41 7.02 -14.12 1.36
C GLU A 41 8.24 -14.81 0.75
N ASP A 42 8.11 -15.28 -0.50
CA ASP A 42 9.21 -15.95 -1.22
C ASP A 42 10.40 -15.01 -1.43
N ALA A 43 10.15 -13.74 -1.74
CA ALA A 43 11.19 -12.72 -1.86
C ALA A 43 11.88 -12.47 -0.51
N MET A 44 11.13 -12.40 0.58
CA MET A 44 11.68 -12.22 1.93
C MET A 44 12.58 -13.39 2.33
N HIS A 45 12.16 -14.61 2.04
CA HIS A 45 12.96 -15.80 2.30
C HIS A 45 14.24 -15.84 1.46
N GLU A 46 14.16 -15.49 0.18
CA GLU A 46 15.34 -15.46 -0.69
C GLU A 46 16.32 -14.36 -0.30
N ILE A 47 15.83 -13.17 0.09
CA ILE A 47 16.67 -12.11 0.66
C ILE A 47 17.42 -12.62 1.89
N SER A 48 16.70 -13.24 2.83
CA SER A 48 17.31 -13.79 4.06
C SER A 48 18.41 -14.80 3.74
N LYS A 49 18.13 -15.74 2.87
CA LYS A 49 19.05 -16.82 2.48
C LYS A 49 20.34 -16.28 1.84
N ARG A 50 20.22 -15.26 1.00
CA ARG A 50 21.34 -14.77 0.17
C ARG A 50 22.11 -13.62 0.80
N SER A 51 21.46 -12.76 1.60
CA SER A 51 22.11 -11.64 2.28
C SER A 51 22.66 -12.00 3.66
N GLY A 52 22.22 -13.11 4.25
CA GLY A 52 22.55 -13.47 5.64
C GLY A 52 21.77 -12.68 6.69
N ILE A 53 20.86 -11.80 6.30
CA ILE A 53 19.95 -11.10 7.21
C ILE A 53 18.90 -12.10 7.69
N SER A 54 18.68 -12.20 9.01
CA SER A 54 17.68 -13.14 9.50
C SER A 54 16.28 -12.80 9.04
N ILE A 55 15.46 -13.82 8.77
CA ILE A 55 14.05 -13.63 8.37
C ILE A 55 13.26 -12.85 9.44
N SER A 56 13.56 -13.08 10.72
CA SER A 56 12.94 -12.36 11.83
C SER A 56 13.25 -10.87 11.81
N GLN A 57 14.47 -10.49 11.41
CA GLN A 57 14.86 -9.09 11.28
C GLN A 57 14.12 -8.43 10.10
N LEU A 58 14.00 -9.12 8.97
CA LEU A 58 13.26 -8.63 7.81
C LEU A 58 11.79 -8.37 8.15
N TYR A 59 11.11 -9.35 8.74
CA TYR A 59 9.72 -9.19 9.18
C TYR A 59 9.55 -8.17 10.30
N GLY A 60 10.50 -8.10 11.23
CA GLY A 60 10.50 -7.11 12.31
C GLY A 60 10.52 -5.68 11.75
N VAL A 61 11.32 -5.41 10.74
CA VAL A 61 11.37 -4.11 10.07
C VAL A 61 10.11 -3.89 9.22
N ALA A 62 9.70 -4.88 8.44
CA ALA A 62 8.53 -4.79 7.57
C ALA A 62 7.22 -4.53 8.33
N THR A 63 7.08 -5.09 9.52
CA THR A 63 5.89 -4.88 10.37
C THR A 63 5.97 -3.64 11.24
N PHE A 64 7.16 -3.16 11.54
CA PHE A 64 7.36 -1.94 12.34
C PHE A 64 7.07 -0.66 11.52
N TYR A 65 7.52 -0.60 10.29
CA TYR A 65 7.34 0.58 9.43
C TYR A 65 6.08 0.45 8.57
N SER A 66 5.15 1.40 8.71
CA SER A 66 3.86 1.41 8.00
C SER A 66 3.96 1.53 6.48
N GLN A 67 5.13 1.94 5.96
CA GLN A 67 5.36 2.02 4.52
C GLN A 67 5.42 0.67 3.83
N PHE A 68 5.66 -0.42 4.57
CA PHE A 68 5.78 -1.75 4.00
C PHE A 68 4.46 -2.51 4.00
N ASN A 69 4.20 -3.20 2.90
CA ASN A 69 3.00 -4.01 2.70
C ASN A 69 3.38 -5.47 2.49
N LEU A 70 2.86 -6.35 3.30
CA LEU A 70 3.09 -7.80 3.20
C LEU A 70 2.05 -8.50 2.32
N GLU A 71 0.97 -7.80 1.98
CA GLU A 71 -0.09 -8.29 1.14
C GLU A 71 -0.08 -7.59 -0.23
N PRO A 72 -0.50 -8.28 -1.30
CA PRO A 72 -0.64 -7.66 -2.61
C PRO A 72 -1.57 -6.44 -2.58
N ARG A 73 -1.23 -5.43 -3.35
CA ARG A 73 -2.04 -4.21 -3.51
C ARG A 73 -2.58 -4.13 -4.92
N GLY A 74 -3.74 -3.50 -5.07
CA GLY A 74 -4.32 -3.19 -6.37
C GLY A 74 -3.48 -2.19 -7.17
N LYS A 75 -3.79 -2.05 -8.43
CA LYS A 75 -3.17 -1.06 -9.32
C LYS A 75 -3.47 0.37 -8.87
N HIS A 76 -4.70 0.60 -8.42
CA HIS A 76 -5.17 1.90 -7.93
C HIS A 76 -5.30 1.88 -6.42
N ILE A 77 -4.69 2.87 -5.77
CA ILE A 77 -4.70 3.01 -4.31
C ILE A 77 -5.64 4.15 -3.93
N ILE A 78 -6.70 3.81 -3.22
CA ILE A 78 -7.67 4.76 -2.69
C ILE A 78 -7.39 4.93 -1.20
N GLN A 79 -7.06 6.14 -0.78
CA GLN A 79 -6.81 6.46 0.62
C GLN A 79 -7.86 7.46 1.09
N ILE A 80 -8.58 7.14 2.16
CA ILE A 80 -9.58 8.01 2.76
C ILE A 80 -9.11 8.40 4.15
N CYS A 81 -9.03 9.70 4.40
CA CYS A 81 -8.69 10.23 5.72
C CYS A 81 -9.87 10.08 6.68
N ASP A 82 -9.65 9.42 7.81
CA ASP A 82 -10.60 9.31 8.92
C ASP A 82 -10.06 9.96 10.21
N GLY A 83 -9.24 10.99 10.06
CA GLY A 83 -8.85 11.87 11.16
C GLY A 83 -10.06 12.63 11.68
N THR A 84 -9.95 13.27 12.84
CA THR A 84 -11.07 13.89 13.56
C THR A 84 -11.91 14.82 12.68
N ALA A 85 -11.27 15.74 11.96
CA ALA A 85 -11.97 16.70 11.10
C ALA A 85 -12.68 16.02 9.93
N CYS A 86 -12.04 15.05 9.29
CA CYS A 86 -12.61 14.29 8.18
C CYS A 86 -13.75 13.38 8.64
N HIS A 87 -13.58 12.72 9.78
CA HIS A 87 -14.61 11.87 10.39
C HIS A 87 -15.90 12.64 10.64
N VAL A 88 -15.80 13.79 11.31
CA VAL A 88 -16.95 14.67 11.61
C VAL A 88 -17.63 15.17 10.34
N LYS A 89 -16.88 15.41 9.29
CA LYS A 89 -17.40 15.89 7.99
C LYS A 89 -17.89 14.80 7.05
N GLY A 90 -17.89 13.54 7.48
CA GLY A 90 -18.53 12.45 6.76
C GLY A 90 -17.60 11.44 6.09
N ALA A 91 -16.33 11.34 6.50
CA ALA A 91 -15.42 10.32 5.99
C ALA A 91 -15.98 8.88 6.03
N PRO A 92 -16.69 8.45 7.09
CA PRO A 92 -17.33 7.12 7.09
C PRO A 92 -18.26 6.87 5.91
N LYS A 93 -18.99 7.88 5.44
CA LYS A 93 -19.87 7.78 4.26
C LYS A 93 -19.07 7.61 2.96
N LEU A 94 -17.88 8.20 2.88
CA LEU A 94 -16.97 7.99 1.74
C LEU A 94 -16.47 6.55 1.71
N VAL A 95 -16.10 6.01 2.87
CA VAL A 95 -15.65 4.63 3.01
C VAL A 95 -16.76 3.67 2.59
N ASP A 96 -17.97 3.82 3.15
CA ASP A 96 -19.11 2.96 2.82
C ASP A 96 -19.43 2.99 1.32
N ALA A 97 -19.42 4.16 0.69
CA ALA A 97 -19.69 4.30 -0.74
C ALA A 97 -18.64 3.59 -1.61
N VAL A 98 -17.38 3.70 -1.26
CA VAL A 98 -16.30 3.02 -1.99
C VAL A 98 -16.34 1.51 -1.76
N GLU A 99 -16.58 1.06 -0.53
CA GLU A 99 -16.74 -0.37 -0.22
C GLU A 99 -17.87 -1.00 -1.04
N ASP A 100 -19.01 -0.33 -1.11
CA ASP A 100 -20.19 -0.83 -1.81
C ASP A 100 -20.01 -0.82 -3.33
N GLU A 101 -19.50 0.26 -3.90
CA GLU A 101 -19.37 0.43 -5.36
C GLU A 101 -18.30 -0.48 -5.97
N PHE A 102 -17.15 -0.63 -5.31
CA PHE A 102 -16.02 -1.38 -5.83
C PHE A 102 -15.87 -2.76 -5.17
N ASN A 103 -16.82 -3.18 -4.36
CA ASN A 103 -16.78 -4.45 -3.61
C ASN A 103 -15.48 -4.62 -2.83
N LEU A 104 -15.07 -3.56 -2.15
CA LEU A 104 -13.87 -3.49 -1.33
C LEU A 104 -14.19 -3.61 0.16
N LYS A 105 -13.15 -3.88 0.94
CA LYS A 105 -13.15 -3.70 2.40
C LYS A 105 -12.02 -2.76 2.78
N ALA A 106 -12.28 -1.88 3.74
CA ALA A 106 -11.25 -1.00 4.29
C ALA A 106 -10.03 -1.80 4.77
N GLY A 107 -8.85 -1.41 4.31
CA GLY A 107 -7.60 -2.12 4.58
C GLY A 107 -7.32 -3.30 3.65
N GLY A 108 -8.11 -3.51 2.61
CA GLY A 108 -7.96 -4.62 1.68
C GLY A 108 -8.03 -4.21 0.21
N SER A 109 -7.83 -5.21 -0.64
CA SER A 109 -7.93 -5.10 -2.10
C SER A 109 -9.12 -5.91 -2.61
N ASP A 110 -9.61 -5.57 -3.81
CA ASP A 110 -10.60 -6.38 -4.50
C ASP A 110 -9.99 -7.71 -5.01
N SER A 111 -10.85 -8.63 -5.44
CA SER A 111 -10.43 -9.97 -5.88
C SER A 111 -9.54 -9.97 -7.12
N GLU A 112 -9.60 -8.93 -7.93
CA GLU A 112 -8.83 -8.79 -9.16
C GLU A 112 -7.58 -7.92 -9.00
N PHE A 113 -7.35 -7.40 -7.78
CA PHE A 113 -6.24 -6.47 -7.46
C PHE A 113 -6.21 -5.24 -8.39
N GLU A 114 -7.38 -4.72 -8.76
CA GLU A 114 -7.50 -3.43 -9.44
C GLU A 114 -7.45 -2.27 -8.44
N TYR A 115 -8.11 -2.42 -7.28
CA TYR A 115 -8.20 -1.40 -6.25
C TYR A 115 -7.75 -1.88 -4.88
N THR A 116 -7.16 -0.97 -4.11
CA THR A 116 -6.90 -1.14 -2.67
C THR A 116 -7.48 0.06 -1.93
N LEU A 117 -8.26 -0.18 -0.88
CA LEU A 117 -8.81 0.86 -0.02
C LEU A 117 -8.05 0.90 1.30
N GLU A 118 -7.47 2.04 1.60
CA GLU A 118 -6.74 2.29 2.84
C GLU A 118 -7.39 3.42 3.64
N ILE A 119 -7.45 3.25 4.96
CA ILE A 119 -7.86 4.31 5.88
C ILE A 119 -6.60 4.93 6.47
N VAL A 120 -6.49 6.25 6.38
CA VAL A 120 -5.40 7.02 6.98
C VAL A 120 -5.95 8.00 8.02
N TYR A 121 -5.22 8.26 9.08
CA TYR A 121 -5.75 9.02 10.20
C TYR A 121 -5.35 10.50 10.22
N CYS A 122 -4.57 10.97 9.31
CA CYS A 122 -4.40 12.38 8.98
C CYS A 122 -3.50 12.55 7.77
N LEU A 123 -3.98 13.30 6.77
CA LEU A 123 -3.21 13.71 5.59
C LEU A 123 -2.61 15.11 5.71
N GLY A 124 -2.83 15.79 6.87
CA GLY A 124 -2.27 17.10 7.14
C GLY A 124 -3.00 18.28 6.46
N SER A 125 -4.15 18.03 5.82
CA SER A 125 -4.92 19.06 5.09
C SER A 125 -6.34 19.21 5.63
N CYS A 126 -6.50 19.29 6.95
CA CYS A 126 -7.79 19.28 7.63
C CYS A 126 -8.76 20.40 7.18
N GLY A 127 -8.24 21.51 6.62
CA GLY A 127 -9.06 22.57 6.02
C GLY A 127 -9.83 22.13 4.77
N LEU A 128 -9.41 21.04 4.13
CA LEU A 128 -10.05 20.49 2.94
C LEU A 128 -10.91 19.24 3.25
N ALA A 129 -11.18 18.97 4.54
CA ALA A 129 -11.93 17.80 4.96
C ALA A 129 -13.38 17.79 4.41
N PRO A 130 -13.95 16.62 4.05
CA PRO A 130 -13.30 15.32 4.02
C PRO A 130 -12.37 15.16 2.82
N ILE A 131 -11.27 14.40 3.02
CA ILE A 131 -10.19 14.26 2.03
C ILE A 131 -10.02 12.78 1.65
N ALA A 132 -9.86 12.54 0.36
CA ALA A 132 -9.40 11.27 -0.17
C ALA A 132 -8.24 11.48 -1.15
N LEU A 133 -7.40 10.48 -1.29
CA LEU A 133 -6.39 10.40 -2.35
C LEU A 133 -6.71 9.21 -3.25
N VAL A 134 -6.53 9.39 -4.54
CA VAL A 134 -6.57 8.29 -5.53
C VAL A 134 -5.28 8.37 -6.30
N ASP A 135 -4.44 7.35 -6.17
CA ASP A 135 -3.10 7.30 -6.77
C ASP A 135 -2.24 8.55 -6.50
N GLY A 136 -2.36 9.09 -5.28
CA GLY A 136 -1.64 10.29 -4.86
C GLY A 136 -2.29 11.62 -5.25
N GLN A 137 -3.35 11.60 -6.05
CA GLN A 137 -4.12 12.81 -6.38
C GLN A 137 -5.10 13.12 -5.24
N VAL A 138 -5.07 14.37 -4.77
CA VAL A 138 -5.86 14.83 -3.62
C VAL A 138 -7.24 15.31 -4.06
N PHE A 139 -8.28 14.80 -3.42
CA PHE A 139 -9.66 15.24 -3.55
C PHE A 139 -10.16 15.76 -2.21
N GLY A 140 -10.19 17.08 -2.06
CA GLY A 140 -10.68 17.77 -0.86
C GLY A 140 -12.14 18.18 -0.99
N ASN A 141 -12.82 18.35 0.16
CA ASN A 141 -14.24 18.68 0.24
C ASN A 141 -15.11 17.74 -0.63
N THR A 142 -14.68 16.47 -0.76
CA THR A 142 -15.32 15.52 -1.65
C THR A 142 -16.59 14.94 -1.03
N THR A 143 -17.53 14.57 -1.89
CA THR A 143 -18.74 13.82 -1.51
C THR A 143 -18.59 12.36 -1.93
N ALA A 144 -19.44 11.48 -1.39
CA ALA A 144 -19.45 10.07 -1.76
C ALA A 144 -19.60 9.87 -3.29
N ASP A 145 -20.58 10.54 -3.89
CA ASP A 145 -20.84 10.43 -5.33
C ASP A 145 -19.66 10.98 -6.16
N SER A 146 -19.14 12.15 -5.80
CA SER A 146 -18.01 12.76 -6.48
C SER A 146 -16.73 11.90 -6.37
N LEU A 147 -16.49 11.30 -5.22
CA LEU A 147 -15.34 10.42 -5.04
C LEU A 147 -15.43 9.17 -5.92
N VAL A 148 -16.61 8.53 -5.96
CA VAL A 148 -16.84 7.34 -6.81
C VAL A 148 -16.63 7.69 -8.28
N GLU A 149 -17.15 8.84 -8.75
CA GLU A 149 -16.94 9.31 -10.13
C GLU A 149 -15.46 9.54 -10.42
N ASN A 150 -14.74 10.21 -9.53
CA ASN A 150 -13.31 10.49 -9.69
C ASN A 150 -12.48 9.20 -9.75
N ILE A 151 -12.83 8.18 -8.95
CA ILE A 151 -12.15 6.88 -9.01
C ILE A 151 -12.37 6.21 -10.37
N LYS A 152 -13.60 6.24 -10.89
CA LYS A 152 -13.92 5.68 -12.22
C LYS A 152 -13.20 6.42 -13.35
N GLU A 153 -12.98 7.72 -13.22
CA GLU A 153 -12.26 8.51 -14.22
C GLU A 153 -10.75 8.17 -14.28
N VAL A 154 -10.18 7.70 -13.19
CA VAL A 154 -8.77 7.28 -13.15
C VAL A 154 -8.53 5.99 -13.94
N GLU A 155 -9.57 5.19 -14.20
CA GLU A 155 -9.49 3.97 -15.00
C GLU A 155 -9.26 4.21 -16.50
N ILE A 156 -9.36 5.43 -16.96
CA ILE A 156 -9.31 5.73 -18.41
C ILE A 156 -7.84 6.12 -18.81
#